data_8510fe1d8df865f70c2fd20e047c492d
#
_entry.id   8510fe1d8df865f70c2fd20e047c492d
#
_cell.length_a   1.000
_cell.length_b   1.000
_cell.length_c   1.000
_cell.angle_alpha   90.00
_cell.angle_beta   90.00
_cell.angle_gamma   90.00
#
_symmetry.space_group_name_H-M   'P 1'
#
loop_
_entity.id
_entity.type
_entity.pdbx_description
1 polymer ?
#
loop_
_entity_poly.entity_id
_entity_poly.type
_entity_poly.pdbx_seq_one_letter_code
_entity_poly.pdbx_strand_id
1 'polypeptide(L)'
;MCVRDNEIVEFRKWLSTSFDFLGESVGMFKLSHDMACQIIAQTELYLNQGRRNEAYEEIIRDVILTSPRGIFAYEDITGLPWIEIDFQADVMQAKLNILPRILNEKKQLWGLSEPT
;
A
#
# COMPACT_ATOMS: atom_id res chain seq x y z
N MET A 1 -7.02 5.80 0.01
CA MET A 1 -7.18 5.80 1.47
C MET A 1 -7.22 7.21 2.01
N CYS A 2 -8.02 7.44 3.04
CA CYS A 2 -8.14 8.72 3.72
C CYS A 2 -7.33 8.70 5.01
N VAL A 3 -6.56 9.76 5.24
CA VAL A 3 -5.69 9.91 6.42
C VAL A 3 -6.19 11.08 7.25
N ARG A 4 -6.24 10.89 8.56
CA ARG A 4 -6.53 11.92 9.57
C ARG A 4 -5.70 11.64 10.82
N ASP A 5 -5.08 12.68 11.38
CA ASP A 5 -4.24 12.58 12.59
C ASP A 5 -3.13 11.52 12.45
N ASN A 6 -2.49 11.42 11.29
CA ASN A 6 -1.47 10.42 10.93
C ASN A 6 -1.95 8.97 10.92
N GLU A 7 -3.24 8.72 10.90
CA GLU A 7 -3.83 7.39 10.85
C GLU A 7 -4.64 7.18 9.57
N ILE A 8 -4.67 5.94 9.07
CA ILE A 8 -5.59 5.55 8.03
C ILE A 8 -6.97 5.37 8.66
N VAL A 9 -7.93 6.21 8.27
CA VAL A 9 -9.30 6.19 8.79
C VAL A 9 -10.31 5.62 7.81
N GLU A 10 -9.95 5.53 6.54
CA GLU A 10 -10.78 4.93 5.50
C GLU A 10 -9.91 4.41 4.36
N PHE A 11 -10.23 3.24 3.85
CA PHE A 11 -9.51 2.59 2.74
C PHE A 11 -10.26 2.67 1.40
N ARG A 12 -11.16 3.63 1.29
CA ARG A 12 -11.82 4.06 0.04
C ARG A 12 -11.39 5.48 -0.31
N LYS A 13 -11.68 5.90 -1.54
CA LYS A 13 -11.30 7.24 -2.04
C LYS A 13 -12.06 8.37 -1.37
N TRP A 14 -13.21 8.10 -0.78
CA TRP A 14 -14.10 9.13 -0.25
C TRP A 14 -14.55 8.78 1.16
N LEU A 15 -14.37 9.75 2.06
CA LEU A 15 -14.89 9.73 3.42
C LEU A 15 -15.97 10.82 3.52
N SER A 16 -17.09 10.51 4.17
CA SER A 16 -18.16 11.48 4.43
C SER A 16 -17.81 12.52 5.49
N THR A 17 -16.77 12.26 6.28
CA THR A 17 -16.24 13.16 7.32
C THR A 17 -14.90 13.78 6.88
N SER A 18 -14.43 14.81 7.59
CA SER A 18 -13.16 15.47 7.28
C SER A 18 -11.97 14.51 7.39
N PHE A 19 -11.02 14.66 6.48
CA PHE A 19 -9.73 14.00 6.48
C PHE A 19 -8.63 15.02 6.11
N ASP A 20 -7.37 14.73 6.46
CA ASP A 20 -6.26 15.65 6.21
C ASP A 20 -5.80 15.56 4.76
N PHE A 21 -5.65 14.34 4.24
CA PHE A 21 -5.31 14.11 2.84
C PHE A 21 -5.73 12.73 2.34
N LEU A 22 -5.74 12.59 1.02
CA LEU A 22 -5.93 11.32 0.33
C LEU A 22 -4.57 10.76 -0.08
N GLY A 23 -4.30 9.49 0.29
CA GLY A 23 -3.17 8.73 -0.20
C GLY A 23 -3.61 7.61 -1.13
N GLU A 24 -2.74 7.22 -2.03
CA GLU A 24 -2.89 6.03 -2.85
C GLU A 24 -2.10 4.87 -2.24
N SER A 25 -2.71 3.70 -2.14
CA SER A 25 -2.02 2.50 -1.67
C SER A 25 -1.23 1.87 -2.82
N VAL A 26 0.02 1.55 -2.58
CA VAL A 26 0.88 0.84 -3.54
C VAL A 26 0.81 -0.68 -3.37
N GLY A 27 -0.12 -1.19 -2.56
CA GLY A 27 -0.34 -2.63 -2.36
C GLY A 27 0.71 -3.32 -1.49
N MET A 28 1.57 -2.57 -0.79
CA MET A 28 2.55 -3.15 0.14
C MET A 28 2.13 -2.90 1.59
N PHE A 29 2.13 -3.98 2.39
CA PHE A 29 1.71 -3.95 3.79
C PHE A 29 2.73 -4.63 4.68
N LYS A 30 2.99 -4.02 5.83
CA LYS A 30 3.70 -4.66 6.93
C LYS A 30 2.70 -4.96 8.04
N LEU A 31 2.51 -6.23 8.34
CA LEU A 31 1.50 -6.71 9.28
C LEU A 31 2.17 -7.39 10.46
N SER A 32 1.61 -7.20 11.67
CA SER A 32 1.89 -8.08 12.79
C SER A 32 1.25 -9.45 12.54
N HIS A 33 1.72 -10.47 13.27
CA HIS A 33 1.10 -11.80 13.21
C HIS A 33 -0.40 -11.76 13.52
N ASP A 34 -0.78 -11.06 14.58
CA ASP A 34 -2.18 -10.97 14.99
C ASP A 34 -3.04 -10.25 13.95
N MET A 35 -2.50 -9.21 13.31
CA MET A 35 -3.21 -8.51 12.24
C MET A 35 -3.35 -9.39 10.99
N ALA A 36 -2.33 -10.16 10.65
CA ALA A 36 -2.42 -11.12 9.55
C ALA A 36 -3.51 -12.17 9.82
N CYS A 37 -3.61 -12.69 11.05
CA CYS A 37 -4.68 -13.61 11.44
C CYS A 37 -6.07 -12.98 11.31
N GLN A 38 -6.24 -11.70 11.69
CA GLN A 38 -7.51 -11.01 11.53
C GLN A 38 -7.90 -10.84 10.05
N ILE A 39 -6.95 -10.51 9.19
CA ILE A 39 -7.19 -10.38 7.74
C ILE A 39 -7.55 -11.74 7.14
N ILE A 40 -6.89 -12.82 7.56
CA ILE A 40 -7.23 -14.19 7.13
C ILE A 40 -8.66 -14.53 7.54
N ALA A 41 -9.01 -14.32 8.80
CA ALA A 41 -10.37 -14.59 9.29
C ALA A 41 -11.44 -13.79 8.53
N GLN A 42 -11.18 -12.53 8.25
CA GLN A 42 -12.09 -11.68 7.46
C GLN A 42 -12.18 -12.18 6.00
N THR A 43 -11.08 -12.65 5.43
CA THR A 43 -11.07 -13.25 4.08
C THR A 43 -11.92 -14.52 4.03
N GLU A 44 -11.79 -15.41 5.01
CA GLU A 44 -12.60 -16.62 5.13
C GLU A 44 -14.10 -16.29 5.24
N LEU A 45 -14.44 -15.25 6.02
CA LEU A 45 -15.81 -14.77 6.13
C LEU A 45 -16.38 -14.34 4.76
N TYR A 46 -15.61 -13.57 3.99
CA TYR A 46 -16.01 -13.18 2.63
C TYR A 46 -16.22 -14.38 1.72
N LEU A 47 -15.32 -15.35 1.75
CA LEU A 47 -15.43 -16.58 0.95
C LEU A 47 -16.68 -17.38 1.32
N ASN A 48 -16.97 -17.51 2.62
CA ASN A 48 -18.15 -18.22 3.11
C ASN A 48 -19.47 -17.51 2.75
N GLN A 49 -19.43 -16.20 2.59
CA GLN A 49 -20.56 -15.40 2.11
C GLN A 49 -20.70 -15.38 0.58
N GLY A 50 -19.84 -16.08 -0.16
CA GLY A 50 -19.83 -16.08 -1.62
C GLY A 50 -19.27 -14.81 -2.26
N ARG A 51 -18.63 -13.94 -1.49
CA ARG A 51 -18.07 -12.65 -1.93
C ARG A 51 -16.67 -12.80 -2.52
N ARG A 52 -16.50 -13.70 -3.48
CA ARG A 52 -15.18 -14.04 -4.05
C ARG A 52 -14.63 -13.02 -5.03
N ASN A 53 -15.48 -12.17 -5.57
CA ASN A 53 -15.11 -11.15 -6.57
C ASN A 53 -14.86 -9.77 -5.96
N GLU A 54 -14.91 -9.66 -4.65
CA GLU A 54 -14.58 -8.41 -3.97
C GLU A 54 -13.07 -8.17 -3.99
N ALA A 55 -12.69 -6.90 -4.13
CA ALA A 55 -11.29 -6.51 -4.05
C ALA A 55 -10.74 -6.74 -2.63
N TYR A 56 -9.46 -7.10 -2.53
CA TYR A 56 -8.82 -7.33 -1.23
C TYR A 56 -8.82 -6.07 -0.34
N GLU A 57 -8.88 -4.90 -0.93
CA GLU A 57 -8.98 -3.62 -0.22
C GLU A 57 -10.23 -3.52 0.65
N GLU A 58 -11.32 -4.16 0.25
CA GLU A 58 -12.55 -4.19 1.05
C GLU A 58 -12.36 -5.00 2.34
N ILE A 59 -11.60 -6.07 2.29
CA ILE A 59 -11.25 -6.87 3.47
C ILE A 59 -10.39 -6.06 4.43
N ILE A 60 -9.35 -5.38 3.91
CA ILE A 60 -8.48 -4.52 4.70
C ILE A 60 -9.28 -3.36 5.29
N ARG A 61 -10.17 -2.77 4.51
CA ARG A 61 -11.07 -1.72 4.98
C ARG A 61 -11.92 -2.15 6.17
N ASP A 62 -12.54 -3.31 6.10
CA ASP A 62 -13.36 -3.84 7.19
C ASP A 62 -12.54 -4.05 8.46
N VAL A 63 -11.32 -4.55 8.34
CA VAL A 63 -10.41 -4.71 9.48
C VAL A 63 -10.00 -3.35 10.07
N ILE A 64 -9.70 -2.36 9.23
CA ILE A 64 -9.40 -0.99 9.69
C ILE A 64 -10.58 -0.41 10.46
N LEU A 65 -11.79 -0.48 9.91
CA LEU A 65 -12.98 0.13 10.52
C LEU A 65 -13.43 -0.55 11.82
N THR A 66 -13.09 -1.80 12.01
CA THR A 66 -13.43 -2.58 13.23
C THR A 66 -12.30 -2.62 14.26
N SER A 67 -11.12 -2.13 13.92
CA SER A 67 -9.96 -2.06 14.82
C SER A 67 -9.97 -0.77 15.64
N PRO A 68 -9.35 -0.78 16.83
CA PRO A 68 -9.13 0.45 17.61
C PRO A 68 -8.31 1.48 16.81
N ARG A 69 -8.46 2.75 17.15
CA ARG A 69 -7.64 3.82 16.60
C ARG A 69 -6.17 3.64 16.97
N GLY A 70 -5.27 4.17 16.13
CA GLY A 70 -3.82 4.15 16.36
C GLY A 70 -3.12 2.87 15.93
N ILE A 71 -3.83 1.92 15.31
CA ILE A 71 -3.24 0.64 14.89
C ILE A 71 -2.72 0.72 13.46
N PHE A 72 -3.42 1.42 12.56
CA PHE A 72 -3.06 1.52 11.15
C PHE A 72 -2.34 2.83 10.86
N ALA A 73 -1.05 2.72 10.63
CA ALA A 73 -0.20 3.81 10.14
C ALA A 73 0.10 3.64 8.65
N TYR A 74 0.76 4.62 8.07
CA TYR A 74 1.23 4.57 6.69
C TYR A 74 2.69 5.04 6.64
N GLU A 75 3.38 4.59 5.60
CA GLU A 75 4.69 5.10 5.23
C GLU A 75 4.56 5.90 3.93
N ASP A 76 4.96 7.17 3.97
CA ASP A 76 4.90 8.01 2.79
C ASP A 76 6.13 7.76 1.90
N ILE A 77 5.89 7.20 0.73
CA ILE A 77 6.92 6.89 -0.27
C ILE A 77 6.89 7.87 -1.45
N THR A 78 6.18 9.01 -1.31
CA THR A 78 6.14 10.03 -2.35
C THR A 78 7.55 10.46 -2.74
N GLY A 79 7.83 10.41 -4.04
CA GLY A 79 9.16 10.74 -4.59
C GLY A 79 10.16 9.58 -4.62
N LEU A 80 9.92 8.47 -3.96
CA LEU A 80 10.72 7.27 -4.16
C LEU A 80 10.47 6.67 -5.56
N PRO A 81 11.48 6.00 -6.13
CA PRO A 81 11.34 5.40 -7.46
C PRO A 81 10.49 4.13 -7.40
N TRP A 82 9.23 4.24 -7.73
CA TRP A 82 8.33 3.11 -7.89
C TRP A 82 7.36 3.37 -9.05
N ILE A 83 6.76 2.32 -9.58
CA ILE A 83 5.72 2.38 -10.60
C ILE A 83 4.86 1.12 -10.53
N GLU A 84 3.55 1.28 -10.70
CA GLU A 84 2.63 0.17 -10.95
C GLU A 84 2.63 -0.15 -12.45
N ILE A 85 2.71 -1.43 -12.80
CA ILE A 85 2.78 -1.88 -14.19
C ILE A 85 1.44 -2.54 -14.54
N ASP A 86 0.54 -1.76 -15.13
CA ASP A 86 -0.76 -2.23 -15.62
C ASP A 86 -0.77 -2.38 -17.14
N PHE A 87 0.01 -1.56 -17.84
CA PHE A 87 0.04 -1.50 -19.29
C PHE A 87 1.46 -1.62 -19.83
N GLN A 88 1.56 -1.97 -21.12
CA GLN A 88 2.87 -2.09 -21.78
C GLN A 88 3.68 -0.78 -21.76
N ALA A 89 3.01 0.37 -21.79
CA ALA A 89 3.67 1.67 -21.66
C ALA A 89 4.39 1.84 -20.32
N ASP A 90 3.86 1.27 -19.23
CA ASP A 90 4.45 1.35 -17.89
C ASP A 90 5.78 0.59 -17.83
N VAL A 91 5.90 -0.50 -18.58
CA VAL A 91 7.17 -1.25 -18.71
C VAL A 91 8.27 -0.38 -19.28
N MET A 92 7.96 0.44 -20.28
CA MET A 92 8.92 1.38 -20.87
C MET A 92 9.30 2.47 -19.86
N GLN A 93 8.32 3.03 -19.15
CA GLN A 93 8.58 4.00 -18.09
C GLN A 93 9.42 3.40 -16.96
N ALA A 94 9.13 2.18 -16.54
CA ALA A 94 9.90 1.48 -15.53
C ALA A 94 11.38 1.33 -15.96
N LYS A 95 11.64 0.92 -17.19
CA LYS A 95 13.00 0.74 -17.73
C LYS A 95 13.77 2.05 -17.88
N LEU A 96 13.12 3.07 -18.40
CA LEU A 96 13.78 4.32 -18.78
C LEU A 96 13.94 5.29 -17.60
N ASN A 97 12.98 5.33 -16.69
CA ASN A 97 12.91 6.38 -15.66
C ASN A 97 13.04 5.84 -14.25
N ILE A 98 12.50 4.68 -13.94
CA ILE A 98 12.43 4.17 -12.56
C ILE A 98 13.65 3.31 -12.24
N LEU A 99 13.95 2.33 -13.05
CA LEU A 99 15.08 1.41 -12.82
C LEU A 99 16.43 2.13 -12.68
N PRO A 100 16.78 3.14 -13.50
CA PRO A 100 18.04 3.88 -13.34
C PRO A 100 18.11 4.59 -11.98
N ARG A 101 16.99 5.14 -11.49
CA ARG A 101 16.93 5.79 -10.16
C ARG A 101 17.16 4.79 -9.05
N ILE A 102 16.52 3.62 -9.09
CA ILE A 102 16.71 2.54 -8.10
C ILE A 102 18.17 2.11 -8.05
N LEU A 103 18.81 1.94 -9.22
CA LEU A 103 20.21 1.51 -9.31
C LEU A 103 21.16 2.57 -8.76
N ASN A 104 20.88 3.85 -9.00
CA ASN A 104 21.69 4.95 -8.47
C ASN A 104 21.54 5.09 -6.94
N GLU A 105 20.34 4.97 -6.41
CA GLU A 105 20.12 5.00 -4.96
C GLU A 105 20.79 3.82 -4.25
N LYS A 106 20.78 2.62 -4.84
CA LYS A 106 21.52 1.46 -4.32
C LYS A 106 23.02 1.73 -4.27
N LYS A 107 23.60 2.32 -5.32
CA LYS A 107 25.02 2.67 -5.33
C LYS A 107 25.38 3.61 -4.20
N GLN A 108 24.54 4.62 -3.93
CA GLN A 108 24.76 5.56 -2.84
C GLN A 108 24.66 4.92 -1.45
N LEU A 109 23.66 4.06 -1.23
CA LEU A 109 23.41 3.42 0.06
C LEU A 109 24.45 2.34 0.41
N TRP A 110 24.99 1.64 -0.57
CA TRP A 110 25.91 0.50 -0.36
C TRP A 110 27.37 0.81 -0.65
N GLY A 111 27.70 2.05 -1.03
CA GLY A 111 29.07 2.45 -1.34
C GLY A 111 29.72 1.66 -2.48
N LEU A 112 28.90 1.08 -3.35
CA LEU A 112 29.39 0.30 -4.50
C LEU A 112 29.86 1.25 -5.59
N SER A 113 31.19 1.48 -5.65
CA SER A 113 31.84 2.05 -6.82
C SER A 113 31.65 1.13 -8.03
N GLU A 114 31.48 1.72 -9.22
CA GLU A 114 31.42 0.95 -10.45
C GLU A 114 32.65 0.04 -10.57
N PRO A 115 32.47 -1.22 -11.03
CA PRO A 115 33.62 -2.00 -11.43
C PRO A 115 34.27 -1.29 -12.62
N THR A 116 35.48 -0.88 -12.41
CA THR A 116 36.33 -0.34 -13.48
C THR A 116 36.59 -1.36 -14.56
#